data_745ba9d7258ff9797ee77828136fae32
#
_entry.id   745ba9d7258ff9797ee77828136fae32
#
_cell.length_a   1.000
_cell.length_b   1.000
_cell.length_c   1.000
_cell.angle_alpha   90.00
_cell.angle_beta   90.00
_cell.angle_gamma   90.00
#
_symmetry.space_group_name_H-M   'P 1'
#
loop_
_entity.id
_entity.type
_entity.pdbx_description
1 polymer ?
#
loop_
_entity_poly.entity_id
_entity_poly.type
_entity_poly.pdbx_seq_one_letter_code
_entity_poly.pdbx_strand_id
1 'polypeptide(L)'
;MLIQDLIYQKFHVMYNRFYVCELLHNLGFSRHKARFVSDHLDEKARQQWMKDKFPEILAQARKIGAPIFFGDEASFALWGSLSYTWGLVGHQPLVKTTGKRKGYKVFGVIEFFSGRLLYQGLEDRFNSDSYQAFLLYLLAQVPGKIILIQDGAKYHTSQSTRAFFEQHKDRLIVYRLPSYSPDYNPIEYLWKKVKTKATHNRYFAEFAKLIRSVDEALTILASQADEIKRLMGVYTKHMAEPHFA
;
A
#
# COMPACT_ATOMS: atom_id res chain seq x y z
N MET A 1 -15.08 -16.84 23.68
CA MET A 1 -14.78 -17.11 25.11
C MET A 1 -13.81 -16.02 25.56
N LEU A 2 -14.11 -15.34 26.65
CA LEU A 2 -13.19 -14.40 27.27
C LEU A 2 -12.14 -15.15 28.09
N ILE A 3 -10.93 -14.62 28.20
CA ILE A 3 -9.84 -15.25 28.97
C ILE A 3 -10.23 -15.43 30.43
N GLN A 4 -11.01 -14.49 31.00
CA GLN A 4 -11.58 -14.62 32.35
C GLN A 4 -12.42 -15.88 32.51
N ASP A 5 -13.29 -16.18 31.52
CA ASP A 5 -14.15 -17.35 31.55
C ASP A 5 -13.32 -18.63 31.50
N LEU A 6 -12.24 -18.65 30.71
CA LEU A 6 -11.32 -19.77 30.63
C LEU A 6 -10.61 -20.02 31.95
N ILE A 7 -10.12 -18.95 32.60
CA ILE A 7 -9.46 -19.03 33.92
C ILE A 7 -10.45 -19.57 34.96
N TYR A 8 -11.67 -19.03 34.97
CA TYR A 8 -12.70 -19.50 35.89
C TYR A 8 -13.06 -20.96 35.68
N GLN A 9 -13.25 -21.38 34.44
CA GLN A 9 -13.57 -22.79 34.13
C GLN A 9 -12.45 -23.78 34.55
N LYS A 10 -11.18 -23.37 34.40
CA LYS A 10 -10.05 -24.26 34.72
C LYS A 10 -9.62 -24.22 36.19
N PHE A 11 -9.70 -23.05 36.82
CA PHE A 11 -9.08 -22.82 38.12
C PHE A 11 -10.08 -22.38 39.20
N HIS A 12 -11.34 -22.14 38.83
CA HIS A 12 -12.42 -21.63 39.70
C HIS A 12 -12.08 -20.31 40.40
N VAL A 13 -11.21 -19.49 39.76
CA VAL A 13 -10.80 -18.17 40.24
C VAL A 13 -11.33 -17.10 39.30
N MET A 14 -11.98 -16.09 39.87
CA MET A 14 -12.47 -14.91 39.12
C MET A 14 -11.51 -13.73 39.32
N TYR A 15 -10.82 -13.35 38.27
CA TYR A 15 -9.97 -12.17 38.29
C TYR A 15 -10.69 -10.94 37.72
N ASN A 16 -10.30 -9.75 38.19
CA ASN A 16 -10.69 -8.50 37.60
C ASN A 16 -10.11 -8.40 36.17
N ARG A 17 -10.88 -7.85 35.23
CA ARG A 17 -10.49 -7.67 33.82
C ARG A 17 -9.17 -6.91 33.66
N PHE A 18 -8.94 -5.88 34.46
CA PHE A 18 -7.70 -5.09 34.41
C PHE A 18 -6.49 -5.91 34.85
N TYR A 19 -6.65 -6.70 35.90
CA TYR A 19 -5.60 -7.64 36.35
C TYR A 19 -5.27 -8.70 35.31
N VAL A 20 -6.28 -9.26 34.60
CA VAL A 20 -6.03 -10.18 33.49
C VAL A 20 -5.22 -9.54 32.37
N CYS A 21 -5.47 -8.26 32.04
CA CYS A 21 -4.67 -7.53 31.06
C CYS A 21 -3.21 -7.35 31.53
N GLU A 22 -3.01 -6.99 32.80
CA GLU A 22 -1.69 -6.85 33.38
C GLU A 22 -0.93 -8.17 33.42
N LEU A 23 -1.60 -9.24 33.84
CA LEU A 23 -1.05 -10.60 33.84
C LEU A 23 -0.59 -11.03 32.44
N LEU A 24 -1.41 -10.75 31.42
CA LEU A 24 -1.06 -11.07 30.03
C LEU A 24 0.16 -10.26 29.55
N HIS A 25 0.23 -8.97 29.89
CA HIS A 25 1.41 -8.15 29.58
C HIS A 25 2.67 -8.69 30.25
N ASN A 26 2.60 -9.05 31.53
CA ASN A 26 3.71 -9.62 32.29
C ASN A 26 4.18 -10.98 31.72
N LEU A 27 3.27 -11.72 31.06
CA LEU A 27 3.56 -12.95 30.34
C LEU A 27 4.05 -12.70 28.89
N GLY A 28 4.28 -11.45 28.49
CA GLY A 28 4.79 -11.09 27.16
C GLY A 28 3.72 -11.01 26.06
N PHE A 29 2.42 -11.08 26.40
CA PHE A 29 1.35 -10.89 25.42
C PHE A 29 1.01 -9.42 25.26
N SER A 30 0.66 -9.03 24.02
CA SER A 30 0.11 -7.70 23.72
C SER A 30 -1.17 -7.84 22.88
N ARG A 31 -2.02 -6.82 22.96
CA ARG A 31 -3.31 -6.85 22.26
C ARG A 31 -3.12 -6.45 20.81
N HIS A 32 -3.41 -7.38 19.89
CA HIS A 32 -3.37 -7.16 18.46
C HIS A 32 -4.74 -7.32 17.83
N LYS A 33 -5.02 -6.53 16.78
CA LYS A 33 -6.13 -6.82 15.87
C LYS A 33 -5.69 -7.95 14.94
N ALA A 34 -6.44 -9.06 14.92
CA ALA A 34 -6.20 -10.12 13.96
C ALA A 34 -6.32 -9.60 12.52
N ARG A 35 -5.53 -10.13 11.62
CA ARG A 35 -5.59 -9.85 10.19
C ARG A 35 -5.92 -11.13 9.43
N PHE A 36 -6.64 -10.97 8.32
CA PHE A 36 -6.80 -12.06 7.38
C PHE A 36 -5.47 -12.34 6.68
N VAL A 37 -5.13 -13.60 6.56
CA VAL A 37 -4.03 -14.11 5.74
C VAL A 37 -4.67 -15.05 4.74
N SER A 38 -4.33 -14.90 3.45
CA SER A 38 -4.82 -15.79 2.41
C SER A 38 -4.28 -17.20 2.64
N ASP A 39 -5.12 -18.22 2.47
CA ASP A 39 -4.73 -19.63 2.42
C ASP A 39 -3.85 -19.97 1.19
N HIS A 40 -3.85 -19.08 0.18
CA HIS A 40 -2.98 -19.13 -1.00
C HIS A 40 -1.63 -18.41 -0.78
N LEU A 41 -1.33 -17.93 0.43
CA LEU A 41 -0.05 -17.29 0.73
C LEU A 41 1.08 -18.32 0.66
N ASP A 42 2.05 -18.09 -0.23
CA ASP A 42 3.27 -18.90 -0.32
C ASP A 42 4.42 -18.23 0.45
N GLU A 43 4.63 -18.64 1.68
CA GLU A 43 5.69 -18.07 2.52
C GLU A 43 7.10 -18.42 2.01
N LYS A 44 7.27 -19.55 1.31
CA LYS A 44 8.57 -19.90 0.69
C LYS A 44 8.89 -18.97 -0.46
N ALA A 45 7.91 -18.70 -1.34
CA ALA A 45 8.09 -17.73 -2.43
C ALA A 45 8.39 -16.32 -1.90
N ARG A 46 7.77 -15.91 -0.78
CA ARG A 46 8.02 -14.63 -0.12
C ARG A 46 9.46 -14.53 0.43
N GLN A 47 9.91 -15.56 1.14
CA GLN A 47 11.28 -15.62 1.66
C GLN A 47 12.30 -15.62 0.52
N GLN A 48 12.04 -16.38 -0.55
CA GLN A 48 12.90 -16.42 -1.73
C GLN A 48 12.93 -15.06 -2.44
N TRP A 49 11.81 -14.34 -2.52
CA TRP A 49 11.79 -12.98 -3.04
C TRP A 49 12.77 -12.07 -2.32
N MET A 50 12.72 -12.05 -0.97
CA MET A 50 13.59 -11.17 -0.17
C MET A 50 15.05 -11.61 -0.15
N LYS A 51 15.29 -12.93 -0.20
CA LYS A 51 16.65 -13.48 -0.10
C LYS A 51 17.39 -13.44 -1.43
N ASP A 52 16.71 -13.74 -2.52
CA ASP A 52 17.33 -13.99 -3.82
C ASP A 52 16.86 -12.96 -4.86
N LYS A 53 15.55 -12.83 -5.06
CA LYS A 53 15.01 -12.06 -6.20
C LYS A 53 15.19 -10.56 -6.08
N PHE A 54 14.91 -9.98 -4.93
CA PHE A 54 15.07 -8.54 -4.75
C PHE A 54 16.56 -8.10 -4.80
N PRO A 55 17.53 -8.80 -4.17
CA PRO A 55 18.96 -8.55 -4.39
C PRO A 55 19.40 -8.66 -5.86
N GLU A 56 18.87 -9.64 -6.63
CA GLU A 56 19.11 -9.74 -8.08
C GLU A 56 18.63 -8.48 -8.82
N ILE A 57 17.41 -8.00 -8.49
CA ILE A 57 16.84 -6.79 -9.07
C ILE A 57 17.71 -5.56 -8.73
N LEU A 58 18.18 -5.45 -7.50
CA LEU A 58 19.09 -4.39 -7.08
C LEU A 58 20.40 -4.42 -7.88
N ALA A 59 21.02 -5.60 -8.03
CA ALA A 59 22.24 -5.76 -8.80
C ALA A 59 22.03 -5.39 -10.28
N GLN A 60 20.89 -5.78 -10.85
CA GLN A 60 20.55 -5.41 -12.22
C GLN A 60 20.32 -3.90 -12.35
N ALA A 61 19.58 -3.28 -11.43
CA ALA A 61 19.33 -1.84 -11.39
C ALA A 61 20.66 -1.06 -11.41
N ARG A 62 21.60 -1.51 -10.57
CA ARG A 62 22.95 -0.98 -10.52
C ARG A 62 23.66 -1.10 -11.87
N LYS A 63 23.70 -2.30 -12.42
CA LYS A 63 24.42 -2.56 -13.68
C LYS A 63 23.93 -1.69 -14.84
N ILE A 64 22.65 -1.37 -14.89
CA ILE A 64 22.06 -0.61 -16.01
C ILE A 64 21.73 0.84 -15.67
N GLY A 65 22.03 1.30 -14.44
CA GLY A 65 21.73 2.67 -13.98
C GLY A 65 20.23 2.99 -13.95
N ALA A 66 19.36 2.02 -13.63
CA ALA A 66 17.91 2.19 -13.68
C ALA A 66 17.31 2.41 -12.28
N PRO A 67 16.42 3.39 -12.08
CA PRO A 67 15.64 3.51 -10.86
C PRO A 67 14.68 2.33 -10.70
N ILE A 68 14.39 1.97 -9.45
CA ILE A 68 13.42 0.94 -9.09
C ILE A 68 12.16 1.60 -8.56
N PHE A 69 11.02 1.32 -9.17
CA PHE A 69 9.72 1.80 -8.74
C PHE A 69 8.86 0.65 -8.22
N PHE A 70 8.17 0.90 -7.12
CA PHE A 70 7.06 0.07 -6.66
C PHE A 70 5.75 0.72 -7.10
N GLY A 71 4.94 -0.03 -7.84
CA GLY A 71 3.70 0.45 -8.43
C GLY A 71 2.47 -0.27 -7.86
N ASP A 72 1.35 0.48 -7.80
CA ASP A 72 0.05 -0.03 -7.39
C ASP A 72 -1.06 0.98 -7.74
N GLU A 73 -2.31 0.60 -7.50
CA GLU A 73 -3.46 1.47 -7.66
C GLU A 73 -4.31 1.56 -6.40
N ALA A 74 -4.97 2.70 -6.24
CA ALA A 74 -5.90 2.93 -5.16
C ALA A 74 -7.23 3.52 -5.64
N SER A 75 -8.32 3.10 -5.01
CA SER A 75 -9.64 3.71 -5.19
C SER A 75 -10.07 4.43 -3.92
N PHE A 76 -10.55 5.67 -4.11
CA PHE A 76 -11.06 6.54 -3.06
C PHE A 76 -12.56 6.74 -3.28
N ALA A 77 -13.37 6.13 -2.42
CA ALA A 77 -14.81 6.13 -2.57
C ALA A 77 -15.43 7.49 -2.14
N LEU A 78 -16.46 7.94 -2.86
CA LEU A 78 -17.15 9.19 -2.56
C LEU A 78 -17.82 9.19 -1.17
N TRP A 79 -18.23 8.03 -0.67
CA TRP A 79 -18.75 7.90 0.70
C TRP A 79 -17.66 7.96 1.78
N GLY A 80 -16.39 8.18 1.39
CA GLY A 80 -15.25 8.23 2.29
C GLY A 80 -14.89 6.86 2.86
N SER A 81 -14.21 6.89 3.99
CA SER A 81 -13.86 5.72 4.78
C SER A 81 -13.98 6.06 6.27
N LEU A 82 -14.39 5.08 7.08
CA LEU A 82 -14.50 5.27 8.52
C LEU A 82 -13.22 4.83 9.22
N SER A 83 -12.83 5.57 10.24
CA SER A 83 -11.70 5.28 11.11
C SER A 83 -12.04 5.62 12.55
N TYR A 84 -11.25 5.12 13.50
CA TYR A 84 -11.39 5.50 14.89
C TYR A 84 -11.19 7.01 15.08
N THR A 85 -12.05 7.61 15.89
CA THR A 85 -11.94 9.01 16.29
C THR A 85 -12.48 9.18 17.71
N TRP A 86 -12.22 10.33 18.31
CA TRP A 86 -12.71 10.65 19.64
C TRP A 86 -14.16 11.13 19.59
N GLY A 87 -14.93 10.77 20.62
CA GLY A 87 -16.31 11.20 20.83
C GLY A 87 -16.63 11.17 22.33
N LEU A 88 -17.75 11.77 22.71
CA LEU A 88 -18.24 11.69 24.09
C LEU A 88 -18.61 10.25 24.44
N VAL A 89 -18.43 9.87 25.69
CA VAL A 89 -18.83 8.54 26.18
C VAL A 89 -20.33 8.34 25.94
N GLY A 90 -20.67 7.22 25.32
CA GLY A 90 -22.06 6.91 24.96
C GLY A 90 -22.57 7.57 23.66
N HIS A 91 -21.76 8.42 23.01
CA HIS A 91 -22.14 9.11 21.76
C HIS A 91 -21.18 8.72 20.63
N GLN A 92 -21.65 7.87 19.75
CA GLN A 92 -20.86 7.47 18.57
C GLN A 92 -20.81 8.62 17.55
N PRO A 93 -19.60 9.05 17.10
CA PRO A 93 -19.45 10.02 16.03
C PRO A 93 -20.10 9.55 14.75
N LEU A 94 -20.86 10.44 14.08
CA LEU A 94 -21.59 10.15 12.84
C LEU A 94 -20.94 10.92 11.68
N VAL A 95 -20.73 10.25 10.56
CA VAL A 95 -20.28 10.86 9.30
C VAL A 95 -21.41 10.72 8.27
N LYS A 96 -21.84 11.85 7.68
CA LYS A 96 -22.83 11.84 6.60
C LYS A 96 -22.31 11.06 5.39
N THR A 97 -23.22 10.54 4.56
CA THR A 97 -22.87 9.90 3.30
C THR A 97 -23.90 10.22 2.23
N THR A 98 -23.48 10.28 0.97
CA THR A 98 -24.38 10.46 -0.18
C THR A 98 -24.98 9.12 -0.65
N GLY A 99 -24.42 7.98 -0.21
CA GLY A 99 -24.77 6.65 -0.73
C GLY A 99 -24.37 6.38 -2.18
N LYS A 100 -23.82 7.37 -2.90
CA LYS A 100 -23.44 7.23 -4.32
C LYS A 100 -22.17 6.36 -4.47
N ARG A 101 -22.27 5.30 -5.28
CA ARG A 101 -21.15 4.39 -5.59
C ARG A 101 -20.27 4.96 -6.71
N LYS A 102 -19.57 6.06 -6.43
CA LYS A 102 -18.56 6.64 -7.32
C LYS A 102 -17.21 6.67 -6.58
N GLY A 103 -16.12 6.48 -7.28
CA GLY A 103 -14.79 6.51 -6.68
C GLY A 103 -13.78 7.15 -7.61
N TYR A 104 -12.90 7.96 -7.04
CA TYR A 104 -11.70 8.46 -7.71
C TYR A 104 -10.61 7.40 -7.65
N LYS A 105 -10.00 7.14 -8.77
CA LYS A 105 -8.98 6.10 -8.94
C LYS A 105 -7.63 6.74 -9.22
N VAL A 106 -6.58 6.16 -8.67
CA VAL A 106 -5.22 6.68 -8.82
C VAL A 106 -4.28 5.52 -9.08
N PHE A 107 -3.51 5.60 -10.16
CA PHE A 107 -2.28 4.84 -10.31
C PHE A 107 -1.13 5.60 -9.66
N GLY A 108 -0.20 4.90 -9.04
CA GLY A 108 0.99 5.52 -8.47
C GLY A 108 2.19 4.61 -8.51
N VAL A 109 3.36 5.24 -8.47
CA VAL A 109 4.65 4.56 -8.28
C VAL A 109 5.51 5.36 -7.32
N ILE A 110 6.25 4.66 -6.45
CA ILE A 110 7.26 5.27 -5.57
C ILE A 110 8.64 4.73 -5.92
N GLU A 111 9.59 5.62 -6.09
CA GLU A 111 10.98 5.27 -6.37
C GLU A 111 11.67 4.84 -5.08
N PHE A 112 12.38 3.74 -5.15
CA PHE A 112 12.93 3.03 -4.00
C PHE A 112 13.96 3.87 -3.20
N PHE A 113 14.92 4.50 -3.87
CA PHE A 113 16.00 5.21 -3.21
C PHE A 113 15.69 6.68 -2.93
N SER A 114 15.11 7.38 -3.90
CA SER A 114 14.82 8.82 -3.78
C SER A 114 13.55 9.11 -3.01
N GLY A 115 12.60 8.16 -2.94
CA GLY A 115 11.26 8.40 -2.43
C GLY A 115 10.40 9.27 -3.36
N ARG A 116 10.79 9.42 -4.63
CA ARG A 116 9.99 10.15 -5.62
C ARG A 116 8.67 9.45 -5.84
N LEU A 117 7.57 10.20 -5.70
CA LEU A 117 6.21 9.75 -6.02
C LEU A 117 5.79 10.31 -7.37
N LEU A 118 5.33 9.43 -8.26
CA LEU A 118 4.61 9.79 -9.47
C LEU A 118 3.24 9.15 -9.43
N TYR A 119 2.21 9.90 -9.80
CA TYR A 119 0.83 9.40 -9.77
C TYR A 119 0.00 10.03 -10.88
N GLN A 120 -1.08 9.35 -11.24
CA GLN A 120 -2.08 9.84 -12.18
C GLN A 120 -3.46 9.40 -11.74
N GLY A 121 -4.35 10.36 -11.56
CA GLY A 121 -5.74 10.11 -11.23
C GLY A 121 -6.61 9.89 -12.46
N LEU A 122 -7.68 9.11 -12.30
CA LEU A 122 -8.70 8.92 -13.32
C LEU A 122 -10.09 8.77 -12.71
N GLU A 123 -11.09 9.25 -13.44
CA GLU A 123 -12.50 9.20 -13.03
C GLU A 123 -13.24 7.94 -13.51
N ASP A 124 -12.61 7.18 -14.38
CA ASP A 124 -13.13 5.94 -14.95
C ASP A 124 -12.62 4.70 -14.17
N ARG A 125 -12.60 3.55 -14.77
CA ARG A 125 -12.21 2.26 -14.18
C ARG A 125 -10.75 1.91 -14.49
N PHE A 126 -10.15 1.14 -13.61
CA PHE A 126 -8.89 0.47 -13.90
C PHE A 126 -9.11 -0.62 -14.95
N ASN A 127 -8.35 -0.53 -16.03
CA ASN A 127 -8.30 -1.52 -17.12
C ASN A 127 -6.92 -1.46 -17.79
N SER A 128 -6.69 -2.32 -18.79
CA SER A 128 -5.42 -2.38 -19.51
C SER A 128 -5.07 -1.06 -20.19
N ASP A 129 -6.06 -0.35 -20.77
CA ASP A 129 -5.82 0.89 -21.50
C ASP A 129 -5.40 2.02 -20.55
N SER A 130 -6.15 2.20 -19.46
CA SER A 130 -5.80 3.20 -18.44
C SER A 130 -4.47 2.90 -17.76
N TYR A 131 -4.14 1.62 -17.58
CA TYR A 131 -2.85 1.22 -17.04
C TYR A 131 -1.70 1.50 -18.03
N GLN A 132 -1.86 1.19 -19.31
CA GLN A 132 -0.86 1.50 -20.33
C GLN A 132 -0.66 3.02 -20.49
N ALA A 133 -1.73 3.81 -20.42
CA ALA A 133 -1.63 5.27 -20.41
C ALA A 133 -0.80 5.78 -19.22
N PHE A 134 -0.99 5.20 -18.03
CA PHE A 134 -0.15 5.50 -16.86
C PHE A 134 1.32 5.10 -17.07
N LEU A 135 1.58 3.94 -17.69
CA LEU A 135 2.95 3.52 -18.00
C LEU A 135 3.63 4.45 -19.01
N LEU A 136 2.91 4.93 -20.02
CA LEU A 136 3.41 5.95 -20.94
C LEU A 136 3.74 7.26 -20.20
N TYR A 137 2.87 7.70 -19.30
CA TYR A 137 3.15 8.84 -18.42
C TYR A 137 4.43 8.61 -17.61
N LEU A 138 4.61 7.45 -16.97
CA LEU A 138 5.81 7.09 -16.23
C LEU A 138 7.07 7.16 -17.10
N LEU A 139 7.02 6.56 -18.30
CA LEU A 139 8.12 6.57 -19.26
C LEU A 139 8.48 7.97 -19.76
N ALA A 140 7.51 8.87 -19.82
CA ALA A 140 7.75 10.29 -20.18
C ALA A 140 8.39 11.07 -19.02
N GLN A 141 8.08 10.74 -17.76
CA GLN A 141 8.60 11.42 -16.57
C GLN A 141 10.00 10.95 -16.15
N VAL A 142 10.42 9.78 -16.59
CA VAL A 142 11.70 9.17 -16.17
C VAL A 142 12.52 8.84 -17.42
N PRO A 143 13.64 9.54 -17.66
CA PRO A 143 14.52 9.19 -18.77
C PRO A 143 15.26 7.89 -18.53
N GLY A 144 15.64 7.19 -19.62
CA GLY A 144 16.40 5.95 -19.53
C GLY A 144 15.56 4.72 -19.19
N LYS A 145 16.21 3.70 -18.65
CA LYS A 145 15.57 2.43 -18.27
C LYS A 145 14.94 2.55 -16.89
N ILE A 146 13.84 1.83 -16.71
CA ILE A 146 13.06 1.77 -15.46
C ILE A 146 12.87 0.31 -15.08
N ILE A 147 13.01 0.00 -13.81
CA ILE A 147 12.56 -1.26 -13.23
C ILE A 147 11.27 -0.96 -12.45
N LEU A 148 10.19 -1.64 -12.82
CA LEU A 148 8.89 -1.54 -12.15
C LEU A 148 8.58 -2.85 -11.43
N ILE A 149 8.32 -2.77 -10.13
CA ILE A 149 7.87 -3.88 -9.30
C ILE A 149 6.40 -3.62 -8.95
N GLN A 150 5.53 -4.60 -9.23
CA GLN A 150 4.08 -4.49 -9.03
C GLN A 150 3.45 -5.83 -8.71
N ASP A 151 2.18 -5.84 -8.38
CA ASP A 151 1.43 -7.06 -8.19
C ASP A 151 1.02 -7.73 -9.51
N GLY A 152 0.22 -8.80 -9.43
CA GLY A 152 -0.26 -9.57 -10.56
C GLY A 152 -1.73 -9.30 -10.93
N ALA A 153 -2.25 -8.09 -10.81
CA ALA A 153 -3.62 -7.77 -11.20
C ALA A 153 -3.94 -8.21 -12.65
N LYS A 154 -5.20 -8.56 -12.92
CA LYS A 154 -5.60 -9.15 -14.22
C LYS A 154 -5.23 -8.26 -15.41
N TYR A 155 -5.39 -6.96 -15.32
CA TYR A 155 -5.03 -6.04 -16.39
C TYR A 155 -3.51 -5.81 -16.51
N HIS A 156 -2.70 -6.07 -15.45
CA HIS A 156 -1.24 -6.13 -15.54
C HIS A 156 -0.76 -7.33 -16.37
N THR A 157 -1.57 -8.37 -16.47
CA THR A 157 -1.22 -9.64 -17.12
C THR A 157 -1.97 -9.91 -18.40
N SER A 158 -2.81 -8.99 -18.87
CA SER A 158 -3.59 -9.10 -20.09
C SER A 158 -2.70 -9.23 -21.33
N GLN A 159 -3.23 -9.76 -22.41
CA GLN A 159 -2.50 -9.90 -23.68
C GLN A 159 -2.03 -8.54 -24.21
N SER A 160 -2.89 -7.51 -24.15
CA SER A 160 -2.54 -6.16 -24.59
C SER A 160 -1.41 -5.56 -23.75
N THR A 161 -1.43 -5.76 -22.43
CA THR A 161 -0.37 -5.28 -21.53
C THR A 161 0.96 -6.02 -21.77
N ARG A 162 0.92 -7.33 -22.04
CA ARG A 162 2.13 -8.08 -22.41
C ARG A 162 2.74 -7.57 -23.72
N ALA A 163 1.90 -7.29 -24.72
CA ALA A 163 2.36 -6.70 -25.97
C ALA A 163 2.98 -5.32 -25.76
N PHE A 164 2.38 -4.50 -24.88
CA PHE A 164 2.95 -3.21 -24.46
C PHE A 164 4.33 -3.38 -23.81
N PHE A 165 4.49 -4.31 -22.89
CA PHE A 165 5.79 -4.57 -22.26
C PHE A 165 6.85 -5.02 -23.29
N GLU A 166 6.49 -5.87 -24.22
CA GLU A 166 7.42 -6.29 -25.28
C GLU A 166 7.82 -5.12 -26.18
N GLN A 167 6.88 -4.24 -26.53
CA GLN A 167 7.16 -3.03 -27.30
C GLN A 167 8.10 -2.05 -26.57
N HIS A 168 8.06 -2.02 -25.25
CA HIS A 168 8.84 -1.07 -24.44
C HIS A 168 9.96 -1.75 -23.63
N LYS A 169 10.35 -2.99 -23.96
CA LYS A 169 11.35 -3.77 -23.20
C LYS A 169 12.73 -3.13 -23.11
N ASP A 170 13.06 -2.27 -24.05
CA ASP A 170 14.33 -1.53 -24.02
C ASP A 170 14.38 -0.46 -22.91
N ARG A 171 13.21 -0.05 -22.41
CA ARG A 171 13.05 0.99 -21.41
C ARG A 171 12.38 0.54 -20.11
N LEU A 172 11.49 -0.47 -20.17
CA LEU A 172 10.66 -0.90 -19.04
C LEU A 172 10.90 -2.37 -18.73
N ILE A 173 11.48 -2.64 -17.58
CA ILE A 173 11.67 -3.99 -17.04
C ILE A 173 10.69 -4.18 -15.90
N VAL A 174 9.83 -5.20 -15.99
CA VAL A 174 8.75 -5.41 -15.03
C VAL A 174 8.98 -6.68 -14.21
N TYR A 175 8.90 -6.54 -12.90
CA TYR A 175 8.91 -7.64 -11.94
C TYR A 175 7.59 -7.72 -11.19
N ARG A 176 7.21 -8.93 -10.80
CA ARG A 176 6.00 -9.18 -10.01
C ARG A 176 6.36 -9.56 -8.60
N LEU A 177 5.65 -8.95 -7.67
CA LEU A 177 5.66 -9.36 -6.26
C LEU A 177 5.12 -10.78 -6.09
N PRO A 178 5.52 -11.49 -5.06
CA PRO A 178 4.87 -12.75 -4.68
C PRO A 178 3.37 -12.54 -4.48
N SER A 179 2.58 -13.52 -4.91
CA SER A 179 1.12 -13.45 -4.78
C SER A 179 0.70 -13.25 -3.32
N TYR A 180 -0.38 -12.51 -3.11
CA TYR A 180 -0.95 -12.24 -1.78
C TYR A 180 0.02 -11.59 -0.77
N SER A 181 0.94 -10.76 -1.25
CA SER A 181 1.97 -10.10 -0.43
C SER A 181 1.88 -8.57 -0.46
N PRO A 182 0.75 -7.96 -0.08
CA PRO A 182 0.60 -6.50 -0.11
C PRO A 182 1.57 -5.79 0.85
N ASP A 183 2.00 -6.45 1.92
CA ASP A 183 3.01 -5.95 2.85
C ASP A 183 4.42 -5.86 2.24
N TYR A 184 4.63 -6.50 1.07
CA TYR A 184 5.85 -6.35 0.26
C TYR A 184 5.73 -5.23 -0.79
N ASN A 185 4.57 -4.58 -0.90
CA ASN A 185 4.42 -3.39 -1.73
C ASN A 185 4.42 -2.12 -0.88
N PRO A 186 5.53 -1.35 -0.81
CA PRO A 186 5.62 -0.17 0.04
C PRO A 186 4.56 0.89 -0.26
N ILE A 187 4.08 0.98 -1.50
CA ILE A 187 3.08 1.98 -1.89
C ILE A 187 1.72 1.75 -1.23
N GLU A 188 1.43 0.53 -0.75
CA GLU A 188 0.23 0.25 0.04
C GLU A 188 0.18 1.06 1.35
N TYR A 189 1.35 1.31 1.96
CA TYR A 189 1.45 2.20 3.12
C TYR A 189 1.23 3.66 2.75
N LEU A 190 1.63 4.07 1.53
CA LEU A 190 1.30 5.39 1.00
C LEU A 190 -0.22 5.55 0.88
N TRP A 191 -0.91 4.58 0.29
CA TRP A 191 -2.37 4.61 0.16
C TRP A 191 -3.09 4.72 1.49
N LYS A 192 -2.60 4.04 2.53
CA LYS A 192 -3.13 4.19 3.90
C LYS A 192 -2.97 5.62 4.41
N LYS A 193 -1.80 6.26 4.20
CA LYS A 193 -1.58 7.66 4.57
C LYS A 193 -2.48 8.62 3.78
N VAL A 194 -2.61 8.43 2.47
CA VAL A 194 -3.51 9.23 1.63
C VAL A 194 -4.96 9.09 2.14
N LYS A 195 -5.45 7.88 2.39
CA LYS A 195 -6.79 7.65 2.95
C LYS A 195 -6.98 8.37 4.28
N THR A 196 -6.00 8.30 5.17
CA THR A 196 -6.03 8.98 6.46
C THR A 196 -6.10 10.50 6.31
N LYS A 197 -5.31 11.08 5.43
CA LYS A 197 -5.25 12.53 5.21
C LYS A 197 -6.47 13.06 4.41
N ALA A 198 -6.94 12.28 3.44
CA ALA A 198 -7.94 12.76 2.47
C ALA A 198 -9.37 12.32 2.73
N THR A 199 -9.61 11.07 3.20
CA THR A 199 -10.96 10.48 3.16
C THR A 199 -11.50 9.96 4.49
N HIS A 200 -10.65 9.68 5.50
CA HIS A 200 -11.12 9.14 6.78
C HIS A 200 -12.03 10.13 7.50
N ASN A 201 -13.24 9.66 7.87
CA ASN A 201 -14.25 10.40 8.60
C ASN A 201 -14.67 11.72 7.93
N ARG A 202 -14.55 11.82 6.60
CA ARG A 202 -14.92 12.99 5.81
C ARG A 202 -16.14 12.74 4.95
N TYR A 203 -17.02 13.73 4.90
CA TYR A 203 -18.18 13.78 4.01
C TYR A 203 -17.86 14.58 2.76
N PHE A 204 -18.19 14.03 1.59
CA PHE A 204 -18.07 14.70 0.31
C PHE A 204 -19.43 14.82 -0.35
N ALA A 205 -19.97 16.04 -0.41
CA ALA A 205 -21.23 16.31 -1.10
C ALA A 205 -21.11 16.15 -2.62
N GLU A 206 -19.91 16.45 -3.16
CA GLU A 206 -19.62 16.47 -4.58
C GLU A 206 -18.33 15.66 -4.88
N PHE A 207 -18.32 15.02 -6.04
CA PHE A 207 -17.17 14.20 -6.46
C PHE A 207 -15.90 15.03 -6.66
N ALA A 208 -16.03 16.26 -7.18
CA ALA A 208 -14.89 17.17 -7.35
C ALA A 208 -14.19 17.51 -6.02
N LYS A 209 -14.93 17.56 -4.90
CA LYS A 209 -14.34 17.78 -3.56
C LYS A 209 -13.53 16.59 -3.09
N LEU A 210 -13.96 15.36 -3.40
CA LEU A 210 -13.17 14.17 -3.15
C LEU A 210 -11.86 14.19 -3.95
N ILE A 211 -11.95 14.43 -5.26
CA ILE A 211 -10.77 14.51 -6.15
C ILE A 211 -9.76 15.51 -5.58
N ARG A 212 -10.21 16.75 -5.32
CA ARG A 212 -9.34 17.80 -4.76
C ARG A 212 -8.67 17.36 -3.45
N SER A 213 -9.43 16.77 -2.52
CA SER A 213 -8.90 16.32 -1.24
C SER A 213 -7.83 15.22 -1.39
N VAL A 214 -8.01 14.31 -2.35
CA VAL A 214 -7.04 13.25 -2.63
C VAL A 214 -5.80 13.81 -3.32
N ASP A 215 -5.97 14.69 -4.31
CA ASP A 215 -4.86 15.30 -5.05
C ASP A 215 -4.01 16.21 -4.15
N GLU A 216 -4.63 16.98 -3.26
CA GLU A 216 -3.92 17.77 -2.24
C GLU A 216 -3.08 16.88 -1.32
N ALA A 217 -3.65 15.76 -0.85
CA ALA A 217 -2.91 14.82 0.01
C ALA A 217 -1.73 14.15 -0.75
N LEU A 218 -1.93 13.80 -2.02
CA LEU A 218 -0.87 13.24 -2.88
C LEU A 218 0.22 14.26 -3.16
N THR A 219 -0.14 15.51 -3.47
CA THR A 219 0.81 16.61 -3.70
C THR A 219 1.68 16.87 -2.47
N ILE A 220 1.07 16.90 -1.28
CA ILE A 220 1.80 17.07 -0.02
C ILE A 220 2.77 15.90 0.20
N LEU A 221 2.32 14.65 -0.02
CA LEU A 221 3.18 13.48 0.15
C LEU A 221 4.30 13.42 -0.90
N ALA A 222 4.03 13.84 -2.13
CA ALA A 222 5.04 13.92 -3.19
C ALA A 222 6.19 14.89 -2.86
N SER A 223 5.91 15.95 -2.07
CA SER A 223 6.93 16.87 -1.57
C SER A 223 7.74 16.32 -0.37
N GLN A 224 7.35 15.17 0.19
CA GLN A 224 7.91 14.58 1.40
C GLN A 224 8.67 13.27 1.10
N ALA A 225 9.70 13.35 0.25
CA ALA A 225 10.45 12.18 -0.21
C ALA A 225 10.99 11.32 0.94
N ASP A 226 11.48 11.93 2.02
CA ASP A 226 11.98 11.20 3.18
C ASP A 226 10.87 10.45 3.95
N GLU A 227 9.65 10.98 3.95
CA GLU A 227 8.50 10.27 4.51
C GLU A 227 8.15 9.04 3.66
N ILE A 228 8.26 9.15 2.33
CA ILE A 228 8.03 8.01 1.43
C ILE A 228 9.12 6.95 1.61
N LYS A 229 10.40 7.33 1.71
CA LYS A 229 11.48 6.38 1.99
C LYS A 229 11.25 5.57 3.27
N ARG A 230 10.68 6.17 4.32
CA ARG A 230 10.33 5.45 5.56
C ARG A 230 9.24 4.38 5.37
N LEU A 231 8.50 4.41 4.27
CA LEU A 231 7.49 3.39 3.95
C LEU A 231 8.09 2.08 3.43
N MET A 232 9.38 2.06 3.09
CA MET A 232 10.02 0.89 2.46
C MET A 232 10.07 -0.36 3.36
N GLY A 233 9.69 -0.25 4.65
CA GLY A 233 9.39 -1.37 5.55
C GLY A 233 10.43 -2.51 5.49
N VAL A 234 10.02 -3.65 4.94
CA VAL A 234 10.86 -4.85 4.84
C VAL A 234 12.13 -4.68 3.98
N TYR A 235 12.20 -3.65 3.15
CA TYR A 235 13.36 -3.34 2.29
C TYR A 235 14.36 -2.38 2.93
N THR A 236 14.11 -1.86 4.13
CA THR A 236 14.93 -0.81 4.77
C THR A 236 16.40 -1.17 4.85
N LYS A 237 16.72 -2.45 5.11
CA LYS A 237 18.10 -2.94 5.15
C LYS A 237 18.87 -2.75 3.84
N HIS A 238 18.17 -2.78 2.70
CA HIS A 238 18.77 -2.60 1.37
C HIS A 238 18.93 -1.13 0.98
N MET A 239 18.26 -0.22 1.69
CA MET A 239 18.40 1.23 1.46
C MET A 239 19.69 1.81 2.04
N ALA A 240 20.31 1.13 3.01
CA ALA A 240 21.57 1.53 3.60
C ALA A 240 22.80 1.23 2.71
N GLU A 241 22.62 0.51 1.59
CA GLU A 241 23.69 0.26 0.64
C GLU A 241 24.01 1.56 -0.13
N PRO A 242 25.31 1.86 -0.39
CA PRO A 242 25.70 3.12 -1.01
C PRO A 242 25.03 3.30 -2.37
N HIS A 243 24.40 4.45 -2.54
CA HIS A 243 23.81 4.86 -3.80
C HIS A 243 24.93 5.12 -4.82
N PHE A 244 24.62 4.92 -6.08
CA PHE A 244 25.51 5.30 -7.17
C PHE A 244 25.72 6.81 -7.17
N ALA A 245 26.95 7.23 -7.28
CA ALA A 245 27.33 8.56 -7.69
C ALA A 245 27.10 8.72 -9.21
#